data_ac4c4734560d39c38d98cfa396a623b1
#
_entry.id   ac4c4734560d39c38d98cfa396a623b1
#
_cell.length_a   1.000
_cell.length_b   1.000
_cell.length_c   1.000
_cell.angle_alpha   90.00
_cell.angle_beta   90.00
_cell.angle_gamma   90.00
#
_symmetry.space_group_name_H-M   'P 1'
#
loop_
_entity.id
_entity.type
_entity.pdbx_description
1 polymer ?
#
loop_
_entity_poly.entity_id
_entity_poly.type
_entity_poly.pdbx_seq_one_letter_code
_entity_poly.pdbx_strand_id
1 'polypeptide(L)'
;GFKYENDLGIPLDAPYRNYKDDNHKPEVMVALSEFWLLHGFLSEIKLENTLIKVKEFNFLVSVFKTEGYLGLYKKVMNFSNKEVNEILEPLIRRITPLFLAGKLKKNSADYWAAKAVVNSKDRTCFDKGIFSIYFFNLVKINKGEAIFQDAGVPHAYLEGQNIELMANSDNVLRGGLTQKHVDVNELLKNISFKETVPKILKGNLQKDGLERVFETPAS
;
A
#
# COMPACT_ATOMS: atom_id res chain seq x y z
N GLY A 1 16.14 5.80 12.73
CA GLY A 1 14.87 6.53 12.72
C GLY A 1 14.76 7.47 13.90
N PHE A 2 14.15 7.05 15.00
CA PHE A 2 13.82 7.92 16.15
C PHE A 2 15.01 8.73 16.70
N LYS A 3 16.13 8.04 17.02
CA LYS A 3 17.34 8.71 17.50
C LYS A 3 17.86 9.76 16.50
N TYR A 4 17.89 9.41 15.21
CA TYR A 4 18.36 10.32 14.16
C TYR A 4 17.52 11.60 14.07
N GLU A 5 16.18 11.49 14.14
CA GLU A 5 15.32 12.67 14.13
C GLU A 5 15.44 13.51 15.42
N ASN A 6 15.73 12.86 16.58
CA ASN A 6 16.05 13.58 17.80
C ASN A 6 17.38 14.34 17.70
N ASP A 7 18.42 13.71 17.14
CA ASP A 7 19.73 14.34 16.96
C ASP A 7 19.66 15.54 15.98
N LEU A 8 18.69 15.52 15.05
CA LEU A 8 18.38 16.67 14.20
C LEU A 8 17.51 17.74 14.87
N GLY A 9 17.08 17.54 16.10
CA GLY A 9 16.24 18.48 16.83
C GLY A 9 14.80 18.59 16.29
N ILE A 10 14.29 17.60 15.56
CA ILE A 10 12.93 17.61 15.01
C ILE A 10 11.95 17.37 16.16
N PRO A 11 10.99 18.29 16.46
CA PRO A 11 10.01 18.12 17.51
C PRO A 11 9.13 16.88 17.33
N LEU A 12 8.72 16.22 18.42
CA LEU A 12 7.88 15.02 18.38
C LEU A 12 6.53 15.24 17.70
N ASP A 13 5.98 16.44 17.79
CA ASP A 13 4.70 16.85 17.22
C ASP A 13 4.81 17.46 15.83
N ALA A 14 6.03 17.57 15.27
CA ALA A 14 6.21 18.10 13.93
C ALA A 14 5.44 17.25 12.89
N PRO A 15 4.67 17.88 11.99
CA PRO A 15 3.82 17.16 11.03
C PRO A 15 4.61 16.35 10.00
N TYR A 16 5.90 16.64 9.82
CA TYR A 16 6.82 15.94 8.93
C TYR A 16 7.71 14.92 9.66
N ARG A 17 7.54 14.73 10.98
CA ARG A 17 8.30 13.74 11.74
C ARG A 17 7.75 12.33 11.49
N ASN A 18 8.63 11.40 11.14
CA ASN A 18 8.28 10.02 10.81
C ASN A 18 8.26 9.11 12.04
N TYR A 19 9.20 9.33 12.99
CA TYR A 19 9.41 8.44 14.13
C TYR A 19 9.01 9.14 15.44
N LYS A 20 7.99 8.59 16.10
CA LYS A 20 7.46 9.10 17.37
C LYS A 20 8.06 8.40 18.58
N ASP A 21 8.57 7.18 18.36
CA ASP A 21 9.16 6.31 19.39
C ASP A 21 10.25 5.41 18.76
N ASP A 22 10.96 4.64 19.56
CA ASP A 22 12.01 3.70 19.14
C ASP A 22 11.52 2.25 18.99
N ASN A 23 10.22 2.02 19.11
CA ASN A 23 9.63 0.71 18.97
C ASN A 23 9.49 0.28 17.50
N HIS A 24 9.55 -1.02 17.25
CA HIS A 24 9.08 -1.59 15.99
C HIS A 24 7.55 -1.75 16.04
N LYS A 25 6.92 -1.87 14.86
CA LYS A 25 5.46 -1.84 14.76
C LYS A 25 4.91 -3.01 13.94
N PRO A 26 4.94 -4.25 14.48
CA PRO A 26 4.16 -5.33 13.90
C PRO A 26 2.68 -5.07 14.11
N GLU A 27 1.87 -5.42 13.10
CA GLU A 27 0.44 -5.19 13.09
C GLU A 27 -0.30 -6.46 12.67
N VAL A 28 -1.45 -6.70 13.26
CA VAL A 28 -2.40 -7.70 12.79
C VAL A 28 -3.78 -7.08 12.68
N MET A 29 -4.44 -7.29 11.55
CA MET A 29 -5.82 -6.87 11.38
C MET A 29 -6.74 -8.07 11.23
N VAL A 30 -7.93 -8.00 11.83
CA VAL A 30 -9.02 -8.97 11.68
C VAL A 30 -10.20 -8.29 11.00
N ALA A 31 -10.66 -8.86 9.91
CA ALA A 31 -11.77 -8.29 9.14
C ALA A 31 -13.12 -8.53 9.85
N LEU A 32 -13.91 -7.47 10.01
CA LEU A 32 -15.29 -7.49 10.56
C LEU A 32 -16.34 -7.54 9.46
N SER A 33 -15.95 -7.24 8.22
CA SER A 33 -16.76 -7.35 7.00
C SER A 33 -15.94 -7.95 5.86
N GLU A 34 -16.48 -8.05 4.65
CA GLU A 34 -15.63 -8.14 3.46
C GLU A 34 -14.64 -6.98 3.47
N PHE A 35 -13.35 -7.28 3.33
CA PHE A 35 -12.28 -6.30 3.43
C PHE A 35 -11.32 -6.38 2.25
N TRP A 36 -10.95 -5.24 1.72
CA TRP A 36 -10.02 -5.10 0.61
C TRP A 36 -8.81 -4.27 1.02
N LEU A 37 -7.63 -4.76 0.70
CA LEU A 37 -6.38 -4.07 0.99
C LEU A 37 -5.33 -4.33 -0.09
N LEU A 38 -4.32 -3.46 -0.10
CA LEU A 38 -3.04 -3.69 -0.78
C LEU A 38 -2.05 -4.26 0.23
N HIS A 39 -1.24 -5.28 -0.16
CA HIS A 39 -0.30 -5.90 0.76
C HIS A 39 0.94 -6.43 0.04
N GLY A 40 2.05 -5.71 0.18
CA GLY A 40 3.35 -6.05 -0.39
C GLY A 40 3.37 -6.09 -1.92
N PHE A 41 4.56 -6.18 -2.49
CA PHE A 41 4.71 -6.21 -3.94
C PHE A 41 4.18 -7.49 -4.58
N LEU A 42 3.63 -7.36 -5.79
CA LEU A 42 3.35 -8.48 -6.67
C LEU A 42 4.62 -9.30 -6.92
N SER A 43 4.46 -10.59 -7.26
CA SER A 43 5.61 -11.37 -7.77
C SER A 43 6.16 -10.75 -9.06
N GLU A 44 7.45 -11.00 -9.34
CA GLU A 44 8.14 -10.46 -10.52
C GLU A 44 7.33 -10.67 -11.80
N ILE A 45 6.88 -11.90 -12.02
CA ILE A 45 6.08 -12.26 -13.21
C ILE A 45 4.77 -11.48 -13.28
N LYS A 46 4.07 -11.35 -12.14
CA LYS A 46 2.79 -10.61 -12.10
C LYS A 46 3.01 -9.11 -12.30
N LEU A 47 4.05 -8.55 -11.70
CA LEU A 47 4.37 -7.13 -11.82
C LEU A 47 4.79 -6.79 -13.25
N GLU A 48 5.69 -7.55 -13.85
CA GLU A 48 6.08 -7.37 -15.26
C GLU A 48 4.86 -7.45 -16.19
N ASN A 49 4.01 -8.46 -16.01
CA ASN A 49 2.77 -8.59 -16.79
C ASN A 49 1.83 -7.40 -16.58
N THR A 50 1.77 -6.84 -15.39
CA THR A 50 0.96 -5.64 -15.11
C THR A 50 1.51 -4.44 -15.84
N LEU A 51 2.83 -4.22 -15.79
CA LEU A 51 3.50 -3.13 -16.51
C LEU A 51 3.33 -3.23 -18.03
N ILE A 52 3.30 -4.45 -18.58
CA ILE A 52 3.06 -4.68 -20.02
C ILE A 52 1.59 -4.43 -20.38
N LYS A 53 0.64 -4.91 -19.59
CA LYS A 53 -0.80 -4.81 -19.87
C LYS A 53 -1.35 -3.39 -19.73
N VAL A 54 -0.84 -2.63 -18.79
CA VAL A 54 -1.20 -1.22 -18.59
C VAL A 54 -0.31 -0.38 -19.50
N LYS A 55 -0.81 -0.08 -20.71
CA LYS A 55 -0.02 0.60 -21.75
C LYS A 55 0.69 1.87 -21.30
N GLU A 56 0.07 2.57 -20.33
CA GLU A 56 0.59 3.79 -19.73
C GLU A 56 1.83 3.52 -18.86
N PHE A 57 2.10 2.25 -18.51
CA PHE A 57 3.23 1.82 -17.68
C PHE A 57 4.32 1.07 -18.46
N ASN A 58 4.15 0.86 -19.79
CA ASN A 58 5.10 0.09 -20.59
C ASN A 58 6.55 0.59 -20.52
N PHE A 59 6.76 1.88 -20.37
CA PHE A 59 8.10 2.47 -20.22
C PHE A 59 8.80 2.07 -18.91
N LEU A 60 8.06 1.59 -17.92
CA LEU A 60 8.60 1.11 -16.64
C LEU A 60 9.11 -0.33 -16.71
N VAL A 61 8.77 -1.09 -17.75
CA VAL A 61 9.21 -2.49 -17.91
C VAL A 61 10.74 -2.60 -17.94
N SER A 62 11.42 -1.73 -18.70
CA SER A 62 12.88 -1.72 -18.74
C SER A 62 13.49 -1.37 -17.40
N VAL A 63 12.95 -0.39 -16.68
CA VAL A 63 13.40 -0.02 -15.35
C VAL A 63 13.27 -1.20 -14.38
N PHE A 64 12.12 -1.87 -14.38
CA PHE A 64 11.90 -3.02 -13.52
C PHE A 64 12.87 -4.17 -13.83
N LYS A 65 13.12 -4.46 -15.11
CA LYS A 65 14.05 -5.52 -15.53
C LYS A 65 15.50 -5.24 -15.13
N THR A 66 15.92 -3.99 -15.13
CA THR A 66 17.32 -3.62 -14.85
C THR A 66 17.58 -3.29 -13.39
N GLU A 67 16.60 -2.71 -12.69
CA GLU A 67 16.78 -2.15 -11.35
C GLU A 67 15.86 -2.80 -10.29
N GLY A 68 14.99 -3.74 -10.70
CA GLY A 68 14.08 -4.47 -9.82
C GLY A 68 13.05 -3.58 -9.14
N TYR A 69 12.51 -4.07 -8.01
CA TYR A 69 11.47 -3.39 -7.24
C TYR A 69 11.92 -2.02 -6.72
N LEU A 70 13.15 -1.92 -6.22
CA LEU A 70 13.68 -0.66 -5.69
C LEU A 70 13.75 0.40 -6.78
N GLY A 71 14.33 0.08 -7.94
CA GLY A 71 14.48 1.03 -9.05
C GLY A 71 13.12 1.48 -9.57
N LEU A 72 12.19 0.54 -9.77
CA LEU A 72 10.83 0.83 -10.19
C LEU A 72 10.13 1.77 -9.20
N TYR A 73 10.12 1.43 -7.92
CA TYR A 73 9.39 2.22 -6.90
C TYR A 73 10.05 3.59 -6.68
N LYS A 74 11.38 3.63 -6.62
CA LYS A 74 12.15 4.88 -6.54
C LYS A 74 11.84 5.79 -7.73
N LYS A 75 11.74 5.23 -8.94
CA LYS A 75 11.42 6.00 -10.16
C LYS A 75 10.06 6.71 -10.01
N VAL A 76 9.00 5.96 -9.68
CA VAL A 76 7.65 6.54 -9.61
C VAL A 76 7.46 7.49 -8.43
N MET A 77 8.10 7.21 -7.30
CA MET A 77 8.03 8.09 -6.12
C MET A 77 8.75 9.42 -6.31
N ASN A 78 9.74 9.48 -7.20
CA ASN A 78 10.47 10.70 -7.52
C ASN A 78 9.91 11.49 -8.73
N PHE A 79 8.86 11.03 -9.38
CA PHE A 79 8.22 11.82 -10.43
C PHE A 79 7.72 13.17 -9.88
N SER A 80 7.87 14.20 -10.68
CA SER A 80 7.20 15.48 -10.44
C SER A 80 5.68 15.32 -10.61
N ASN A 81 4.91 16.26 -10.07
CA ASN A 81 3.45 16.26 -10.26
C ASN A 81 3.06 16.30 -11.74
N LYS A 82 3.84 17.00 -12.57
CA LYS A 82 3.63 17.05 -14.01
C LYS A 82 3.79 15.67 -14.65
N GLU A 83 4.88 14.97 -14.37
CA GLU A 83 5.11 13.60 -14.88
C GLU A 83 4.03 12.62 -14.41
N VAL A 84 3.62 12.69 -13.13
CA VAL A 84 2.53 11.88 -12.59
C VAL A 84 1.24 12.11 -13.38
N ASN A 85 0.88 13.38 -13.62
CA ASN A 85 -0.32 13.71 -14.37
C ASN A 85 -0.23 13.24 -15.83
N GLU A 86 0.89 13.46 -16.51
CA GLU A 86 1.11 13.02 -17.89
C GLU A 86 0.96 11.50 -18.06
N ILE A 87 1.41 10.72 -17.07
CA ILE A 87 1.34 9.25 -17.09
C ILE A 87 -0.05 8.76 -16.70
N LEU A 88 -0.61 9.30 -15.62
CA LEU A 88 -1.87 8.77 -15.06
C LEU A 88 -3.12 9.32 -15.75
N GLU A 89 -3.11 10.52 -16.32
CA GLU A 89 -4.30 11.09 -16.96
C GLU A 89 -4.88 10.19 -18.06
N PRO A 90 -4.11 9.66 -19.02
CA PRO A 90 -4.66 8.76 -20.03
C PRO A 90 -5.26 7.48 -19.42
N LEU A 91 -4.60 6.91 -18.42
CA LEU A 91 -5.11 5.75 -17.67
C LEU A 91 -6.45 6.07 -17.00
N ILE A 92 -6.51 7.14 -16.21
CA ILE A 92 -7.70 7.53 -15.45
C ILE A 92 -8.85 7.90 -16.39
N ARG A 93 -8.57 8.60 -17.48
CA ARG A 93 -9.56 8.92 -18.51
C ARG A 93 -10.17 7.66 -19.15
N ARG A 94 -9.39 6.58 -19.30
CA ARG A 94 -9.84 5.31 -19.84
C ARG A 94 -10.66 4.49 -18.85
N ILE A 95 -10.27 4.42 -17.56
CA ILE A 95 -10.91 3.54 -16.57
C ILE A 95 -12.09 4.18 -15.84
N THR A 96 -12.11 5.50 -15.64
CA THR A 96 -13.18 6.19 -14.87
C THR A 96 -14.57 5.99 -15.48
N PRO A 97 -14.80 6.11 -16.80
CA PRO A 97 -16.11 5.83 -17.38
C PRO A 97 -16.57 4.38 -17.15
N LEU A 98 -15.65 3.44 -17.17
CA LEU A 98 -15.95 2.03 -16.90
C LEU A 98 -16.32 1.79 -15.44
N PHE A 99 -15.64 2.47 -14.52
CA PHE A 99 -15.98 2.44 -13.10
C PHE A 99 -17.36 3.00 -12.84
N LEU A 100 -17.65 4.20 -13.35
CA LEU A 100 -18.97 4.87 -13.18
C LEU A 100 -20.12 4.07 -13.81
N ALA A 101 -19.85 3.33 -14.87
CA ALA A 101 -20.81 2.42 -15.50
C ALA A 101 -20.94 1.04 -14.81
N GLY A 102 -20.24 0.82 -13.68
CA GLY A 102 -20.26 -0.46 -12.95
C GLY A 102 -19.63 -1.63 -13.70
N LYS A 103 -18.80 -1.36 -14.72
CA LYS A 103 -18.15 -2.39 -15.55
C LYS A 103 -16.84 -2.93 -14.97
N LEU A 104 -16.27 -2.28 -13.97
CA LEU A 104 -15.06 -2.73 -13.27
C LEU A 104 -15.43 -3.54 -12.03
N LYS A 105 -14.65 -4.57 -11.75
CA LYS A 105 -14.82 -5.44 -10.57
C LYS A 105 -13.80 -5.09 -9.50
N LYS A 106 -14.13 -5.26 -8.22
CA LYS A 106 -13.25 -5.00 -7.07
C LYS A 106 -11.93 -5.80 -7.09
N ASN A 107 -11.87 -6.92 -7.79
CA ASN A 107 -10.63 -7.70 -7.96
C ASN A 107 -9.70 -7.15 -9.06
N SER A 108 -9.94 -5.94 -9.55
CA SER A 108 -9.12 -5.25 -10.54
C SER A 108 -8.48 -4.00 -9.95
N ALA A 109 -7.20 -3.77 -10.24
CA ALA A 109 -6.50 -2.53 -9.89
C ALA A 109 -7.18 -1.29 -10.50
N ASP A 110 -7.71 -1.40 -11.72
CA ASP A 110 -8.45 -0.32 -12.39
C ASP A 110 -9.64 0.16 -11.57
N TYR A 111 -10.36 -0.75 -10.89
CA TYR A 111 -11.48 -0.37 -10.02
C TYR A 111 -11.02 0.55 -8.89
N TRP A 112 -9.94 0.19 -8.21
CA TRP A 112 -9.45 0.93 -7.05
C TRP A 112 -8.77 2.23 -7.44
N ALA A 113 -8.04 2.24 -8.56
CA ALA A 113 -7.45 3.47 -9.11
C ALA A 113 -8.52 4.48 -9.51
N ALA A 114 -9.56 4.05 -10.24
CA ALA A 114 -10.69 4.91 -10.59
C ALA A 114 -11.45 5.40 -9.35
N LYS A 115 -11.72 4.51 -8.38
CA LYS A 115 -12.37 4.85 -7.12
C LYS A 115 -11.59 5.89 -6.32
N ALA A 116 -10.26 5.73 -6.21
CA ALA A 116 -9.39 6.67 -5.51
C ALA A 116 -9.48 8.08 -6.12
N VAL A 117 -9.47 8.19 -7.44
CA VAL A 117 -9.57 9.48 -8.15
C VAL A 117 -10.98 10.08 -8.03
N VAL A 118 -12.02 9.28 -8.19
CA VAL A 118 -13.42 9.78 -8.09
C VAL A 118 -13.69 10.33 -6.68
N ASN A 119 -13.13 9.71 -5.66
CA ASN A 119 -13.28 10.14 -4.26
C ASN A 119 -12.27 11.22 -3.83
N SER A 120 -11.27 11.54 -4.65
CA SER A 120 -10.30 12.59 -4.32
C SER A 120 -10.96 13.96 -4.30
N LYS A 121 -10.63 14.76 -3.29
CA LYS A 121 -11.01 16.17 -3.20
C LYS A 121 -10.11 17.06 -4.04
N ASP A 122 -8.84 16.69 -4.16
CA ASP A 122 -7.89 17.38 -5.03
C ASP A 122 -7.96 16.78 -6.43
N ARG A 123 -8.22 17.63 -7.41
CA ARG A 123 -8.31 17.27 -8.83
C ARG A 123 -7.21 17.92 -9.66
N THR A 124 -6.26 18.58 -9.03
CA THR A 124 -5.17 19.29 -9.71
C THR A 124 -3.99 18.37 -10.01
N CYS A 125 -3.80 17.34 -9.19
CA CYS A 125 -2.72 16.36 -9.34
C CYS A 125 -3.19 14.98 -8.91
N PHE A 126 -2.80 13.95 -9.68
CA PHE A 126 -2.98 12.58 -9.27
C PHE A 126 -1.97 12.19 -8.19
N ASP A 127 -2.40 11.38 -7.22
CA ASP A 127 -1.55 10.87 -6.16
C ASP A 127 -0.63 9.74 -6.69
N LYS A 128 0.65 9.79 -6.33
CA LYS A 128 1.65 8.76 -6.69
C LYS A 128 1.29 7.38 -6.16
N GLY A 129 0.54 7.29 -5.08
CA GLY A 129 0.04 6.03 -4.52
C GLY A 129 -0.85 5.23 -5.49
N ILE A 130 -1.36 5.87 -6.57
CA ILE A 130 -2.06 5.15 -7.63
C ILE A 130 -1.15 4.11 -8.30
N PHE A 131 0.14 4.37 -8.47
CA PHE A 131 1.09 3.37 -8.96
C PHE A 131 1.14 2.15 -8.04
N SER A 132 1.11 2.36 -6.72
CA SER A 132 1.11 1.28 -5.72
C SER A 132 -0.09 0.34 -5.85
N ILE A 133 -1.25 0.83 -6.31
CA ILE A 133 -2.44 0.00 -6.57
C ILE A 133 -2.16 -1.07 -7.64
N TYR A 134 -1.27 -0.79 -8.57
CA TYR A 134 -0.86 -1.71 -9.64
C TYR A 134 0.36 -2.55 -9.29
N PHE A 135 1.16 -2.12 -8.32
CA PHE A 135 2.41 -2.80 -7.97
C PHE A 135 2.27 -3.76 -6.80
N PHE A 136 1.24 -3.57 -5.97
CA PHE A 136 1.02 -4.38 -4.77
C PHE A 136 -0.06 -5.44 -4.99
N ASN A 137 -0.02 -6.48 -4.16
CA ASN A 137 -1.06 -7.49 -4.17
C ASN A 137 -2.38 -6.88 -3.71
N LEU A 138 -3.39 -7.00 -4.53
CA LEU A 138 -4.77 -6.68 -4.17
C LEU A 138 -5.37 -7.91 -3.48
N VAL A 139 -5.68 -7.77 -2.20
CA VAL A 139 -6.12 -8.87 -1.32
C VAL A 139 -7.55 -8.63 -0.88
N LYS A 140 -8.36 -9.68 -0.97
CA LYS A 140 -9.69 -9.76 -0.37
C LYS A 140 -9.63 -10.65 0.86
N ILE A 141 -10.15 -10.17 1.98
CA ILE A 141 -10.27 -10.90 3.24
C ILE A 141 -11.76 -10.96 3.62
N ASN A 142 -12.22 -12.13 4.04
CA ASN A 142 -13.60 -12.32 4.49
C ASN A 142 -13.72 -12.01 5.99
N LYS A 143 -14.94 -11.72 6.44
CA LYS A 143 -15.22 -11.52 7.87
C LYS A 143 -14.68 -12.69 8.70
N GLY A 144 -13.94 -12.37 9.76
CA GLY A 144 -13.32 -13.33 10.68
C GLY A 144 -11.99 -13.92 10.20
N GLU A 145 -11.49 -13.52 9.03
CA GLU A 145 -10.12 -13.79 8.59
C GLU A 145 -9.21 -12.62 8.98
N ALA A 146 -7.91 -12.87 9.06
CA ALA A 146 -6.93 -11.89 9.46
C ALA A 146 -5.71 -11.88 8.53
N ILE A 147 -4.92 -10.81 8.59
CA ILE A 147 -3.60 -10.74 7.97
C ILE A 147 -2.62 -10.07 8.94
N PHE A 148 -1.42 -10.65 9.03
CA PHE A 148 -0.30 -10.05 9.75
C PHE A 148 0.51 -9.18 8.79
N GLN A 149 0.88 -8.00 9.27
CA GLN A 149 1.64 -7.01 8.52
C GLN A 149 2.99 -6.83 9.21
N ASP A 150 4.00 -7.40 8.58
CA ASP A 150 5.36 -7.29 9.08
C ASP A 150 5.95 -5.91 8.78
N ALA A 151 6.92 -5.51 9.60
CA ALA A 151 7.62 -4.24 9.41
C ALA A 151 8.24 -4.16 8.01
N GLY A 152 8.10 -3.01 7.37
CA GLY A 152 8.62 -2.76 6.02
C GLY A 152 7.79 -3.36 4.88
N VAL A 153 6.76 -4.16 5.14
CA VAL A 153 5.82 -4.61 4.10
C VAL A 153 4.84 -3.47 3.79
N PRO A 154 4.89 -2.87 2.58
CA PRO A 154 3.99 -1.79 2.25
C PRO A 154 2.55 -2.31 2.13
N HIS A 155 1.61 -1.60 2.76
CA HIS A 155 0.21 -1.97 2.76
C HIS A 155 -0.70 -0.74 2.79
N ALA A 156 -1.95 -0.90 2.36
CA ALA A 156 -2.97 0.13 2.46
C ALA A 156 -4.37 -0.49 2.52
N TYR A 157 -5.22 0.03 3.39
CA TYR A 157 -6.62 -0.38 3.48
C TYR A 157 -7.46 0.36 2.44
N LEU A 158 -8.27 -0.37 1.69
CA LEU A 158 -9.06 0.16 0.59
C LEU A 158 -10.55 0.28 0.95
N GLU A 159 -11.12 -0.78 1.51
CA GLU A 159 -12.55 -0.80 1.87
C GLU A 159 -12.84 -1.93 2.85
N GLY A 160 -13.72 -1.68 3.81
CA GLY A 160 -14.22 -2.64 4.79
C GLY A 160 -14.13 -2.11 6.21
N GLN A 161 -14.44 -2.98 7.16
CA GLN A 161 -14.33 -2.74 8.59
C GLN A 161 -13.41 -3.79 9.21
N ASN A 162 -12.52 -3.38 10.09
CA ASN A 162 -11.58 -4.25 10.77
C ASN A 162 -11.36 -3.83 12.23
N ILE A 163 -10.81 -4.74 13.01
CA ILE A 163 -10.07 -4.44 14.24
C ILE A 163 -8.60 -4.61 13.91
N GLU A 164 -7.79 -3.65 14.30
CA GLU A 164 -6.35 -3.68 14.17
C GLU A 164 -5.71 -3.69 15.55
N LEU A 165 -4.81 -4.62 15.75
CA LEU A 165 -3.96 -4.72 16.94
C LEU A 165 -2.52 -4.50 16.48
N MET A 166 -1.84 -3.58 17.11
CA MET A 166 -0.46 -3.24 16.79
C MET A 166 0.37 -3.04 18.07
N ALA A 167 1.68 -3.16 17.93
CA ALA A 167 2.58 -2.78 19.02
C ALA A 167 2.41 -1.28 19.37
N ASN A 168 2.77 -0.92 20.59
CA ASN A 168 2.68 0.47 21.06
C ASN A 168 3.72 1.36 20.35
N SER A 169 3.40 1.76 19.13
CA SER A 169 4.22 2.64 18.31
C SER A 169 3.37 3.51 17.39
N ASP A 170 3.71 4.78 17.31
CA ASP A 170 3.11 5.75 16.39
C ASP A 170 3.95 6.00 15.12
N ASN A 171 4.97 5.17 14.89
CA ASN A 171 5.85 5.27 13.73
C ASN A 171 5.08 4.94 12.45
N VAL A 172 5.11 5.85 11.47
CA VAL A 172 4.44 5.63 10.17
C VAL A 172 5.23 6.29 9.03
N LEU A 173 5.63 5.48 8.05
CA LEU A 173 6.13 5.94 6.76
C LEU A 173 5.01 5.79 5.72
N ARG A 174 4.76 6.86 4.95
CA ARG A 174 3.64 6.92 4.01
C ARG A 174 4.14 6.89 2.57
N GLY A 175 3.45 6.12 1.72
CA GLY A 175 3.79 5.93 0.31
C GLY A 175 2.80 6.55 -0.68
N GLY A 176 1.88 7.40 -0.23
CA GLY A 176 0.85 8.02 -1.07
C GLY A 176 -0.58 7.70 -0.61
N LEU A 177 -1.58 8.09 -1.40
CA LEU A 177 -3.02 8.04 -1.10
C LEU A 177 -3.37 8.74 0.22
N THR A 178 -2.66 9.83 0.52
CA THR A 178 -2.76 10.57 1.77
C THR A 178 -2.48 12.05 1.54
N GLN A 179 -3.08 12.90 2.37
CA GLN A 179 -2.75 14.33 2.44
C GLN A 179 -1.64 14.65 3.45
N LYS A 180 -1.17 13.63 4.20
CA LYS A 180 -0.09 13.80 5.17
C LYS A 180 1.26 13.77 4.45
N HIS A 181 2.28 14.31 5.13
CA HIS A 181 3.66 14.32 4.62
C HIS A 181 4.14 12.93 4.20
N VAL A 182 4.80 12.86 3.04
CA VAL A 182 5.45 11.65 2.51
C VAL A 182 6.94 11.93 2.40
N ASP A 183 7.72 11.28 3.25
CA ASP A 183 9.19 11.31 3.17
C ASP A 183 9.66 10.17 2.26
N VAL A 184 9.84 10.48 0.98
CA VAL A 184 10.25 9.47 -0.02
C VAL A 184 11.60 8.87 0.31
N ASN A 185 12.56 9.66 0.79
CA ASN A 185 13.90 9.17 1.07
C ASN A 185 13.91 8.17 2.24
N GLU A 186 13.18 8.48 3.30
CA GLU A 186 13.09 7.60 4.45
C GLU A 186 12.21 6.37 4.15
N LEU A 187 11.14 6.54 3.40
CA LEU A 187 10.30 5.44 2.91
C LEU A 187 11.14 4.41 2.13
N LEU A 188 11.96 4.85 1.17
CA LEU A 188 12.79 3.98 0.34
C LEU A 188 13.87 3.22 1.12
N LYS A 189 14.27 3.68 2.30
CA LYS A 189 15.21 2.97 3.17
C LYS A 189 14.57 1.82 3.95
N ASN A 190 13.25 1.89 4.19
CA ASN A 190 12.56 1.01 5.13
C ASN A 190 11.59 0.03 4.48
N ILE A 191 11.27 0.20 3.19
CA ILE A 191 10.41 -0.76 2.47
C ILE A 191 11.20 -2.03 2.12
N SER A 192 10.54 -3.17 2.27
CA SER A 192 11.02 -4.47 1.78
C SER A 192 10.78 -4.59 0.27
N PHE A 193 11.83 -4.39 -0.53
CA PHE A 193 11.79 -4.46 -2.00
C PHE A 193 11.90 -5.90 -2.51
N LYS A 194 10.93 -6.73 -2.15
CA LYS A 194 10.81 -8.12 -2.62
C LYS A 194 9.36 -8.48 -2.83
N GLU A 195 9.12 -9.52 -3.60
CA GLU A 195 7.78 -10.06 -3.72
C GLU A 195 7.23 -10.49 -2.36
N THR A 196 5.93 -10.35 -2.20
CA THR A 196 5.21 -10.77 -1.00
C THR A 196 4.08 -11.71 -1.39
N VAL A 197 3.97 -12.82 -0.69
CA VAL A 197 2.81 -13.70 -0.79
C VAL A 197 1.92 -13.43 0.43
N PRO A 198 0.78 -12.73 0.27
CA PRO A 198 -0.12 -12.44 1.38
C PRO A 198 -0.64 -13.73 2.03
N LYS A 199 -0.44 -13.88 3.34
CA LYS A 199 -0.90 -15.03 4.10
C LYS A 199 -2.16 -14.67 4.89
N ILE A 200 -3.31 -15.18 4.44
CA ILE A 200 -4.58 -15.00 5.16
C ILE A 200 -4.67 -16.02 6.29
N LEU A 201 -4.89 -15.52 7.51
CA LEU A 201 -5.04 -16.31 8.72
C LEU A 201 -6.54 -16.54 8.98
N LYS A 202 -6.93 -17.79 9.19
CA LYS A 202 -8.35 -18.15 9.47
C LYS A 202 -8.66 -18.23 10.96
N GLY A 203 -7.62 -18.26 11.77
CA GLY A 203 -7.72 -18.49 13.20
C GLY A 203 -8.11 -19.91 13.57
N ASN A 204 -7.54 -20.44 14.63
CA ASN A 204 -7.80 -21.76 15.17
C ASN A 204 -8.92 -21.68 16.19
N LEU A 205 -10.08 -22.30 15.89
CA LEU A 205 -11.21 -22.36 16.83
C LEU A 205 -10.78 -23.13 18.08
N GLN A 206 -11.00 -22.53 19.25
CA GLN A 206 -10.69 -23.17 20.52
C GLN A 206 -11.74 -24.20 20.93
N LYS A 207 -11.44 -25.04 21.93
CA LYS A 207 -12.27 -26.15 22.35
C LYS A 207 -13.67 -25.76 22.85
N ASP A 208 -13.78 -24.55 23.38
CA ASP A 208 -15.05 -23.97 23.87
C ASP A 208 -15.96 -23.48 22.71
N GLY A 209 -15.43 -23.40 21.48
CA GLY A 209 -16.16 -22.93 20.30
C GLY A 209 -16.46 -21.42 20.28
N LEU A 210 -15.97 -20.66 21.25
CA LEU A 210 -16.29 -19.24 21.42
C LEU A 210 -15.24 -18.32 20.82
N GLU A 211 -13.97 -18.73 20.83
CA GLU A 211 -12.86 -17.88 20.38
C GLU A 211 -12.01 -18.52 19.28
N ARG A 212 -11.29 -17.69 18.53
CA ARG A 212 -10.30 -18.11 17.55
C ARG A 212 -8.95 -17.47 17.87
N VAL A 213 -7.91 -18.28 17.88
CA VAL A 213 -6.53 -17.85 18.07
C VAL A 213 -5.85 -17.68 16.71
N PHE A 214 -5.29 -16.50 16.47
CA PHE A 214 -4.49 -16.19 15.29
C PHE A 214 -3.01 -16.26 15.66
N GLU A 215 -2.31 -17.26 15.14
CA GLU A 215 -0.87 -17.35 15.31
C GLU A 215 -0.17 -16.35 14.40
N THR A 216 0.58 -15.44 14.99
CA THR A 216 1.37 -14.44 14.29
C THR A 216 2.86 -14.64 14.56
N PRO A 217 3.75 -14.23 13.63
CA PRO A 217 5.19 -14.33 13.83
C PRO A 217 5.76 -13.24 14.76
N ALA A 218 4.91 -12.35 15.29
CA ALA A 218 5.34 -11.35 16.24
C ALA A 218 5.78 -12.00 17.55
N SER A 219 7.01 -11.73 17.97
CA SER A 219 7.59 -12.13 19.27
C SER A 219 7.51 -10.97 20.27
#